data_4abd5ce15c4042886e50c1bb0bb66acb
#
_entry.id   4abd5ce15c4042886e50c1bb0bb66acb
#
_cell.length_a   1.000
_cell.length_b   1.000
_cell.length_c   1.000
_cell.angle_alpha   90.00
_cell.angle_beta   90.00
_cell.angle_gamma   90.00
#
_symmetry.space_group_name_H-M   'P 1'
#
loop_
_entity.id
_entity.type
_entity.pdbx_description
1 polymer ?
#
loop_
_entity_poly.entity_id
_entity_poly.type
_entity_poly.pdbx_seq_one_letter_code
_entity_poly.pdbx_strand_id
1 'polypeptide(L)'
;MTPGLGQLWRELRTPVGRMRISRALWFSCWPLLWRLAWLHRRTLARRARVVAVVGSYGKTTTTRATLVALGLPLQRQNQWNAWSSVAAAILRIMPWHRHAVIEVGINGVGQMARYASIVKPDVVVVTSIGSEHRTSLGSLETTRHEKAAMVRALSSDGMVVVNGDDANVLWMGAQATSRTKTFGFAEANDVRASDAALDWPHGTRFTLHIDGRRCSVRVRLLGETMIYPVVAAIAVALAEGLELAEVVARLGQLPPTPGRLEPVALPDGAWMLRDDFKSGVETFDPALAVLEQIPAQRRWVVFGDVTEPPGSPGPLYRRIGARVGLAADRFLIVGANAQRYATGAHASGLDRSAISVPGRLVSEAVRVLRSELRSGDVVLIKGHHYQRLERVTLALQGVAVRCDIERCEVKGRTCAECPMLTRGWSSQ
;
A
#
# COMPACT_ATOMS: atom_id res chain seq x y z
N MET A 1 24.27 6.73 23.87
CA MET A 1 25.11 7.92 23.61
C MET A 1 24.20 9.03 23.13
N THR A 2 24.00 10.06 23.92
CA THR A 2 23.25 11.26 23.53
C THR A 2 24.06 12.06 22.52
N PRO A 3 23.51 12.43 21.35
CA PRO A 3 24.23 13.22 20.37
C PRO A 3 24.60 14.56 20.99
N GLY A 4 25.85 15.00 20.80
CA GLY A 4 26.32 16.30 21.28
C GLY A 4 25.53 17.44 20.64
N LEU A 5 25.38 18.57 21.35
CA LEU A 5 24.62 19.76 20.91
C LEU A 5 24.96 20.18 19.48
N GLY A 6 26.24 20.14 19.08
CA GLY A 6 26.68 20.48 17.73
C GLY A 6 26.20 19.51 16.63
N GLN A 7 25.97 18.24 16.97
CA GLN A 7 25.40 17.25 16.04
C GLN A 7 23.88 17.48 15.90
N LEU A 8 23.21 17.79 16.99
CA LEU A 8 21.77 18.12 16.99
C LEU A 8 21.48 19.36 16.13
N TRP A 9 22.32 20.41 16.21
CA TRP A 9 22.20 21.61 15.39
C TRP A 9 22.43 21.34 13.90
N ARG A 10 23.36 20.46 13.55
CA ARG A 10 23.57 20.05 12.15
C ARG A 10 22.37 19.27 11.61
N GLU A 11 21.81 18.33 12.39
CA GLU A 11 20.62 17.60 12.00
C GLU A 11 19.39 18.50 11.83
N LEU A 12 19.17 19.49 12.72
CA LEU A 12 18.06 20.43 12.63
C LEU A 12 18.09 21.30 11.37
N ARG A 13 19.24 21.47 10.75
CA ARG A 13 19.38 22.23 9.46
C ARG A 13 18.91 21.43 8.25
N THR A 14 18.77 20.10 8.36
CA THR A 14 18.35 19.24 7.25
C THR A 14 16.89 18.78 7.43
N PRO A 15 16.10 18.62 6.35
CA PRO A 15 14.75 18.07 6.44
C PRO A 15 14.71 16.66 7.04
N VAL A 16 15.72 15.84 6.76
CA VAL A 16 15.86 14.47 7.31
C VAL A 16 16.14 14.52 8.79
N GLY A 17 17.07 15.35 9.23
CA GLY A 17 17.41 15.48 10.64
C GLY A 17 16.22 16.00 11.45
N ARG A 18 15.53 17.04 10.97
CA ARG A 18 14.29 17.52 11.62
C ARG A 18 13.25 16.41 11.75
N MET A 19 13.07 15.60 10.70
CA MET A 19 12.16 14.47 10.73
C MET A 19 12.62 13.38 11.71
N ARG A 20 13.93 13.05 11.74
CA ARG A 20 14.48 12.07 12.70
C ARG A 20 14.23 12.50 14.15
N ILE A 21 14.50 13.77 14.47
CA ILE A 21 14.25 14.33 15.80
C ILE A 21 12.75 14.34 16.13
N SER A 22 11.92 14.87 15.25
CA SER A 22 10.46 14.87 15.40
C SER A 22 9.92 13.45 15.62
N ARG A 23 10.44 12.49 14.86
CA ARG A 23 10.08 11.08 14.98
C ARG A 23 10.52 10.49 16.31
N ALA A 24 11.75 10.75 16.74
CA ALA A 24 12.26 10.27 18.02
C ALA A 24 11.41 10.79 19.18
N LEU A 25 11.10 12.09 19.20
CA LEU A 25 10.20 12.71 20.18
C LEU A 25 8.80 12.10 20.11
N TRP A 26 8.23 11.93 18.92
CA TRP A 26 6.91 11.33 18.73
C TRP A 26 6.84 9.90 19.28
N PHE A 27 7.88 9.10 19.06
CA PHE A 27 7.94 7.74 19.62
C PHE A 27 8.21 7.72 21.12
N SER A 28 8.99 8.67 21.63
CA SER A 28 9.22 8.82 23.09
C SER A 28 7.91 9.14 23.84
N CYS A 29 6.95 9.79 23.19
CA CYS A 29 5.63 10.04 23.76
C CYS A 29 4.72 8.79 23.82
N TRP A 30 5.14 7.65 23.26
CA TRP A 30 4.31 6.45 23.21
C TRP A 30 3.73 6.01 24.55
N PRO A 31 4.47 5.93 25.68
CA PRO A 31 3.92 5.46 26.94
C PRO A 31 2.79 6.35 27.47
N LEU A 32 2.85 7.67 27.22
CA LEU A 32 1.81 8.61 27.60
C LEU A 32 0.62 8.52 26.62
N LEU A 33 0.90 8.57 25.32
CA LEU A 33 -0.12 8.52 24.27
C LEU A 33 -0.92 7.21 24.32
N TRP A 34 -0.25 6.10 24.63
CA TRP A 34 -0.91 4.80 24.80
C TRP A 34 -1.94 4.82 25.94
N ARG A 35 -1.56 5.36 27.13
CA ARG A 35 -2.48 5.47 28.27
C ARG A 35 -3.66 6.40 27.98
N LEU A 36 -3.38 7.56 27.39
CA LEU A 36 -4.41 8.51 26.98
C LEU A 36 -5.37 7.91 25.95
N ALA A 37 -4.86 7.23 24.94
CA ALA A 37 -5.68 6.55 23.92
C ALA A 37 -6.53 5.43 24.52
N TRP A 38 -5.95 4.65 25.45
CA TRP A 38 -6.65 3.59 26.17
C TRP A 38 -7.84 4.14 26.98
N LEU A 39 -7.62 5.23 27.73
CA LEU A 39 -8.69 5.89 28.49
C LEU A 39 -9.72 6.52 27.56
N HIS A 40 -9.27 7.27 26.55
CA HIS A 40 -10.11 7.95 25.58
C HIS A 40 -11.05 6.97 24.85
N ARG A 41 -10.51 5.82 24.39
CA ARG A 41 -11.31 4.79 23.70
C ARG A 41 -12.42 4.21 24.60
N ARG A 42 -12.21 4.16 25.92
CA ARG A 42 -13.17 3.61 26.89
C ARG A 42 -14.14 4.63 27.45
N THR A 43 -13.85 5.91 27.25
CA THR A 43 -14.67 7.01 27.77
C THR A 43 -15.30 7.81 26.63
N LEU A 44 -14.61 8.79 26.09
CA LEU A 44 -15.14 9.73 25.10
C LEU A 44 -15.45 9.05 23.75
N ALA A 45 -14.61 8.14 23.31
CA ALA A 45 -14.78 7.40 22.04
C ALA A 45 -15.53 6.07 22.18
N ARG A 46 -16.14 5.78 23.34
CA ARG A 46 -16.77 4.48 23.63
C ARG A 46 -17.94 4.12 22.72
N ARG A 47 -18.63 5.13 22.18
CA ARG A 47 -19.81 4.95 21.30
C ARG A 47 -19.46 4.75 19.84
N ALA A 48 -18.26 5.17 19.44
CA ALA A 48 -17.82 4.99 18.07
C ALA A 48 -17.53 3.52 17.77
N ARG A 49 -18.07 3.00 16.68
CA ARG A 49 -17.71 1.68 16.17
C ARG A 49 -16.37 1.76 15.45
N VAL A 50 -15.40 1.01 15.90
CA VAL A 50 -14.02 1.06 15.40
C VAL A 50 -13.76 -0.14 14.49
N VAL A 51 -13.46 0.14 13.24
CA VAL A 51 -13.00 -0.84 12.25
C VAL A 51 -11.47 -0.81 12.21
N ALA A 52 -10.83 -1.91 12.61
CA ALA A 52 -9.39 -2.08 12.51
C ALA A 52 -9.03 -2.86 11.24
N VAL A 53 -8.15 -2.30 10.40
CA VAL A 53 -7.67 -2.96 9.18
C VAL A 53 -6.26 -3.46 9.39
N VAL A 54 -6.07 -4.77 9.34
CA VAL A 54 -4.79 -5.46 9.53
C VAL A 54 -4.44 -6.35 8.33
N GLY A 55 -3.19 -6.75 8.21
CA GLY A 55 -2.69 -7.63 7.14
C GLY A 55 -1.29 -7.24 6.69
N SER A 56 -0.76 -7.91 5.69
CA SER A 56 0.53 -7.58 5.06
C SER A 56 0.34 -6.57 3.93
N TYR A 57 -0.46 -6.88 2.94
CA TYR A 57 -0.76 -6.04 1.78
C TYR A 57 -2.23 -5.61 1.76
N GLY A 58 -2.54 -4.57 0.99
CA GLY A 58 -3.92 -4.11 0.81
C GLY A 58 -4.46 -3.18 1.90
N LYS A 59 -3.87 -3.12 3.09
CA LYS A 59 -4.37 -2.34 4.25
C LYS A 59 -4.82 -0.92 3.91
N THR A 60 -3.96 -0.15 3.29
CA THR A 60 -4.22 1.28 2.99
C THR A 60 -5.38 1.45 2.03
N THR A 61 -5.44 0.65 0.96
CA THR A 61 -6.55 0.71 0.01
C THR A 61 -7.85 0.24 0.65
N THR A 62 -7.80 -0.82 1.47
CA THR A 62 -8.97 -1.30 2.24
C THR A 62 -9.45 -0.25 3.25
N THR A 63 -8.54 0.40 3.97
CA THR A 63 -8.90 1.49 4.89
C THR A 63 -9.61 2.64 4.13
N ARG A 64 -9.09 3.04 2.97
CA ARG A 64 -9.69 4.07 2.13
C ARG A 64 -11.05 3.65 1.59
N ALA A 65 -11.16 2.42 1.08
CA ALA A 65 -12.41 1.86 0.59
C ALA A 65 -13.46 1.79 1.71
N THR A 66 -13.09 1.33 2.91
CA THR A 66 -13.98 1.26 4.07
C THR A 66 -14.45 2.64 4.53
N LEU A 67 -13.55 3.64 4.55
CA LEU A 67 -13.95 5.03 4.85
C LEU A 67 -15.02 5.51 3.88
N VAL A 68 -14.80 5.35 2.57
CA VAL A 68 -15.75 5.77 1.52
C VAL A 68 -17.05 4.98 1.60
N ALA A 69 -17.00 3.67 1.79
CA ALA A 69 -18.18 2.82 1.93
C ALA A 69 -19.06 3.26 3.11
N LEU A 70 -18.45 3.64 4.23
CA LEU A 70 -19.14 4.16 5.43
C LEU A 70 -19.58 5.64 5.31
N GLY A 71 -19.31 6.30 4.18
CA GLY A 71 -19.62 7.74 3.98
C GLY A 71 -18.71 8.68 4.77
N LEU A 72 -17.53 8.21 5.17
CA LEU A 72 -16.55 9.01 5.90
C LEU A 72 -15.56 9.70 4.94
N PRO A 73 -15.07 10.90 5.30
CA PRO A 73 -14.10 11.60 4.46
C PRO A 73 -12.79 10.85 4.38
N LEU A 74 -12.18 10.85 3.18
CA LEU A 74 -10.83 10.34 3.00
C LEU A 74 -9.86 11.21 3.81
N GLN A 75 -9.28 10.63 4.83
CA GLN A 75 -8.24 11.28 5.59
C GLN A 75 -6.94 11.33 4.76
N ARG A 76 -6.08 12.36 5.00
CA ARG A 76 -4.71 12.34 4.51
C ARG A 76 -4.07 11.01 4.89
N GLN A 77 -3.45 10.34 3.91
CA GLN A 77 -2.76 9.07 4.18
C GLN A 77 -1.72 9.27 5.27
N ASN A 78 -2.01 8.73 6.44
CA ASN A 78 -0.99 8.60 7.45
C ASN A 78 -0.10 7.40 7.06
N GLN A 79 1.11 7.68 6.58
CA GLN A 79 2.08 6.63 6.24
C GLN A 79 2.56 5.84 7.48
N TRP A 80 2.06 6.21 8.66
CA TRP A 80 2.41 5.63 9.94
C TRP A 80 1.20 4.91 10.52
N ASN A 81 1.29 3.60 10.63
CA ASN A 81 0.23 2.73 11.11
C ASN A 81 0.66 1.89 12.34
N ALA A 82 1.66 2.38 13.10
CA ALA A 82 2.20 1.72 14.27
C ALA A 82 2.52 2.73 15.40
N TRP A 83 2.68 2.25 16.63
CA TRP A 83 3.07 3.00 17.82
C TRP A 83 2.21 4.26 18.08
N SER A 84 2.86 5.39 18.34
CA SER A 84 2.20 6.68 18.61
C SER A 84 1.18 7.09 17.56
N SER A 85 1.30 6.60 16.32
CA SER A 85 0.35 6.92 15.26
C SER A 85 -0.98 6.18 15.41
N VAL A 86 -0.97 4.96 15.95
CA VAL A 86 -2.20 4.23 16.30
C VAL A 86 -2.88 4.94 17.48
N ALA A 87 -2.13 5.31 18.51
CA ALA A 87 -2.67 6.07 19.64
C ALA A 87 -3.27 7.40 19.20
N ALA A 88 -2.58 8.14 18.32
CA ALA A 88 -3.10 9.40 17.78
C ALA A 88 -4.35 9.21 16.92
N ALA A 89 -4.45 8.11 16.17
CA ALA A 89 -5.68 7.79 15.42
C ALA A 89 -6.86 7.59 16.37
N ILE A 90 -6.67 6.89 17.49
CA ILE A 90 -7.68 6.71 18.52
C ILE A 90 -8.07 8.05 19.16
N LEU A 91 -7.09 8.88 19.52
CA LEU A 91 -7.36 10.19 20.16
C LEU A 91 -8.10 11.20 19.26
N ARG A 92 -8.11 10.97 17.94
CA ARG A 92 -8.90 11.76 16.97
C ARG A 92 -10.36 11.34 16.87
N ILE A 93 -10.76 10.24 17.47
CA ILE A 93 -12.15 9.80 17.47
C ILE A 93 -12.93 10.71 18.43
N MET A 94 -13.82 11.50 17.91
CA MET A 94 -14.64 12.42 18.71
C MET A 94 -15.91 11.73 19.23
N PRO A 95 -16.52 12.19 20.33
CA PRO A 95 -17.72 11.57 20.93
C PRO A 95 -18.93 11.44 19.98
N TRP A 96 -19.00 12.29 18.96
CA TRP A 96 -20.07 12.31 17.95
C TRP A 96 -19.78 11.44 16.71
N HIS A 97 -18.58 10.87 16.59
CA HIS A 97 -18.28 9.95 15.51
C HIS A 97 -19.04 8.63 15.71
N ARG A 98 -19.77 8.19 14.70
CA ARG A 98 -20.44 6.88 14.69
C ARG A 98 -19.46 5.76 14.35
N HIS A 99 -18.57 6.01 13.40
CA HIS A 99 -17.58 5.05 12.93
C HIS A 99 -16.18 5.68 12.91
N ALA A 100 -15.18 4.85 13.08
CA ALA A 100 -13.78 5.18 12.83
C ALA A 100 -13.10 3.99 12.16
N VAL A 101 -12.24 4.25 11.17
CA VAL A 101 -11.47 3.22 10.47
C VAL A 101 -9.99 3.46 10.73
N ILE A 102 -9.29 2.44 11.24
CA ILE A 102 -7.89 2.56 11.66
C ILE A 102 -7.07 1.47 10.98
N GLU A 103 -6.07 1.89 10.19
CA GLU A 103 -5.05 1.00 9.68
C GLU A 103 -4.05 0.67 10.79
N VAL A 104 -3.82 -0.63 11.06
CA VAL A 104 -2.87 -1.09 12.06
C VAL A 104 -1.81 -1.99 11.42
N GLY A 105 -0.56 -1.55 11.50
CA GLY A 105 0.62 -2.29 11.06
C GLY A 105 1.52 -2.63 12.24
N ILE A 106 2.37 -3.64 12.04
CA ILE A 106 3.41 -4.05 13.00
C ILE A 106 4.75 -4.17 12.28
N ASN A 107 5.81 -4.07 13.03
CA ASN A 107 7.19 -4.33 12.58
C ASN A 107 8.00 -5.14 13.61
N GLY A 108 7.33 -5.83 14.52
CA GLY A 108 7.95 -6.69 15.52
C GLY A 108 6.93 -7.48 16.34
N VAL A 109 7.41 -8.49 17.06
CA VAL A 109 6.61 -9.38 17.91
C VAL A 109 6.08 -8.63 19.14
N GLY A 110 4.89 -9.00 19.62
CA GLY A 110 4.21 -8.45 20.79
C GLY A 110 3.55 -7.08 20.56
N GLN A 111 3.63 -6.52 19.37
CA GLN A 111 3.09 -5.18 19.08
C GLN A 111 1.58 -5.21 18.85
N MET A 112 1.07 -6.21 18.12
CA MET A 112 -0.35 -6.24 17.78
C MET A 112 -1.26 -6.35 19.00
N ALA A 113 -0.88 -7.13 20.00
CA ALA A 113 -1.63 -7.23 21.25
C ALA A 113 -1.72 -5.87 21.99
N ARG A 114 -0.61 -5.11 22.00
CA ARG A 114 -0.59 -3.75 22.58
C ARG A 114 -1.51 -2.80 21.81
N TYR A 115 -1.49 -2.86 20.46
CA TYR A 115 -2.38 -2.02 19.66
C TYR A 115 -3.84 -2.41 19.82
N ALA A 116 -4.13 -3.71 19.85
CA ALA A 116 -5.48 -4.22 20.08
C ALA A 116 -6.07 -3.72 21.41
N SER A 117 -5.26 -3.62 22.47
CA SER A 117 -5.71 -3.12 23.76
C SER A 117 -6.17 -1.66 23.76
N ILE A 118 -5.60 -0.81 22.89
CA ILE A 118 -6.00 0.61 22.77
C ILE A 118 -7.04 0.82 21.68
N VAL A 119 -6.99 0.04 20.59
CA VAL A 119 -7.98 0.12 19.50
C VAL A 119 -9.34 -0.38 19.97
N LYS A 120 -9.36 -1.48 20.72
CA LYS A 120 -10.60 -2.16 21.16
C LYS A 120 -11.61 -2.20 19.99
N PRO A 121 -11.32 -2.98 18.94
CA PRO A 121 -12.09 -2.95 17.70
C PRO A 121 -13.48 -3.55 17.89
N ASP A 122 -14.45 -3.03 17.13
CA ASP A 122 -15.79 -3.62 16.97
C ASP A 122 -15.85 -4.49 15.71
N VAL A 123 -15.04 -4.11 14.69
CA VAL A 123 -14.86 -4.86 13.46
C VAL A 123 -13.36 -4.98 13.16
N VAL A 124 -12.91 -6.16 12.75
CA VAL A 124 -11.54 -6.38 12.27
C VAL A 124 -11.58 -6.86 10.82
N VAL A 125 -10.90 -6.14 9.93
CA VAL A 125 -10.70 -6.57 8.54
C VAL A 125 -9.28 -7.13 8.40
N VAL A 126 -9.18 -8.38 7.95
CA VAL A 126 -7.89 -9.02 7.68
C VAL A 126 -7.70 -9.16 6.17
N THR A 127 -6.72 -8.45 5.61
CA THR A 127 -6.56 -8.34 4.15
C THR A 127 -5.78 -9.50 3.55
N SER A 128 -4.57 -9.74 4.02
CA SER A 128 -3.66 -10.79 3.52
C SER A 128 -2.53 -11.06 4.50
N ILE A 129 -1.89 -12.23 4.38
CA ILE A 129 -0.64 -12.55 5.06
C ILE A 129 0.43 -12.85 4.02
N GLY A 130 1.50 -12.08 4.03
CA GLY A 130 2.63 -12.21 3.11
C GLY A 130 3.97 -11.89 3.78
N SER A 131 5.03 -11.88 2.99
CA SER A 131 6.42 -11.79 3.46
C SER A 131 6.86 -10.42 4.02
N GLU A 132 5.95 -9.45 4.12
CA GLU A 132 6.25 -8.13 4.69
C GLU A 132 6.75 -8.26 6.14
N HIS A 133 7.82 -7.54 6.48
CA HIS A 133 8.50 -7.58 7.79
C HIS A 133 9.13 -8.93 8.15
N ARG A 134 9.53 -9.72 7.15
CA ARG A 134 10.17 -11.02 7.36
C ARG A 134 11.45 -10.91 8.19
N THR A 135 12.22 -9.86 8.04
CA THR A 135 13.43 -9.60 8.83
C THR A 135 13.18 -9.50 10.32
N SER A 136 12.01 -9.02 10.73
CA SER A 136 11.64 -8.80 12.14
C SER A 136 10.65 -9.84 12.70
N LEU A 137 9.86 -10.49 11.83
CA LEU A 137 8.87 -11.50 12.22
C LEU A 137 9.30 -12.94 11.89
N GLY A 138 10.32 -13.12 11.05
CA GLY A 138 10.92 -14.42 10.72
C GLY A 138 10.10 -15.26 9.73
N SER A 139 8.88 -15.67 10.08
CA SER A 139 8.05 -16.57 9.27
C SER A 139 6.64 -16.03 9.02
N LEU A 140 5.96 -16.61 8.01
CA LEU A 140 4.54 -16.34 7.76
C LEU A 140 3.68 -16.79 8.94
N GLU A 141 4.06 -17.89 9.58
CA GLU A 141 3.38 -18.39 10.75
C GLU A 141 3.45 -17.40 11.91
N THR A 142 4.63 -16.91 12.26
CA THR A 142 4.81 -15.85 13.26
C THR A 142 4.00 -14.61 12.89
N THR A 143 4.00 -14.24 11.61
CA THR A 143 3.25 -13.07 11.11
C THR A 143 1.75 -13.22 11.32
N ARG A 144 1.16 -14.38 10.98
CA ARG A 144 -0.27 -14.62 11.19
C ARG A 144 -0.64 -14.69 12.66
N HIS A 145 0.19 -15.36 13.50
CA HIS A 145 -0.02 -15.47 14.94
C HIS A 145 -0.01 -14.11 15.63
N GLU A 146 0.96 -13.27 15.28
CA GLU A 146 1.09 -11.92 15.81
C GLU A 146 -0.12 -11.05 15.41
N LYS A 147 -0.48 -11.03 14.14
CA LYS A 147 -1.60 -10.22 13.64
C LYS A 147 -2.96 -10.73 14.13
N ALA A 148 -3.10 -12.02 14.41
CA ALA A 148 -4.32 -12.58 14.98
C ALA A 148 -4.66 -12.06 16.38
N ALA A 149 -3.71 -11.42 17.08
CA ALA A 149 -4.00 -10.76 18.35
C ALA A 149 -5.06 -9.64 18.21
N MET A 150 -5.18 -9.00 17.03
CA MET A 150 -6.26 -8.03 16.79
C MET A 150 -7.62 -8.74 16.67
N VAL A 151 -7.66 -9.90 16.03
CA VAL A 151 -8.88 -10.73 15.88
C VAL A 151 -9.33 -11.25 17.24
N ARG A 152 -8.42 -11.79 18.04
CA ARG A 152 -8.70 -12.28 19.41
C ARG A 152 -9.16 -11.19 20.38
N ALA A 153 -8.93 -9.93 20.07
CA ALA A 153 -9.38 -8.80 20.88
C ALA A 153 -10.83 -8.37 20.62
N LEU A 154 -11.48 -8.95 19.62
CA LEU A 154 -12.90 -8.73 19.37
C LEU A 154 -13.75 -9.31 20.52
N SER A 155 -14.80 -8.58 20.89
CA SER A 155 -15.88 -9.14 21.73
C SER A 155 -16.75 -10.12 20.94
N SER A 156 -17.54 -10.92 21.62
CA SER A 156 -18.53 -11.83 21.00
C SER A 156 -19.51 -11.13 20.06
N ASP A 157 -19.83 -9.86 20.35
CA ASP A 157 -20.72 -9.02 19.56
C ASP A 157 -20.02 -8.36 18.36
N GLY A 158 -18.71 -8.54 18.26
CA GLY A 158 -17.91 -8.00 17.17
C GLY A 158 -18.07 -8.78 15.86
N MET A 159 -17.29 -8.38 14.86
CA MET A 159 -17.21 -9.07 13.58
C MET A 159 -15.78 -9.10 13.05
N VAL A 160 -15.41 -10.25 12.49
CA VAL A 160 -14.20 -10.33 11.66
C VAL A 160 -14.58 -10.48 10.19
N VAL A 161 -13.95 -9.69 9.33
CA VAL A 161 -14.10 -9.71 7.87
C VAL A 161 -12.76 -10.18 7.29
N VAL A 162 -12.75 -11.35 6.66
CA VAL A 162 -11.52 -12.06 6.27
C VAL A 162 -11.46 -12.35 4.78
N ASN A 163 -10.29 -12.22 4.19
CA ASN A 163 -10.04 -12.68 2.84
C ASN A 163 -10.08 -14.20 2.80
N GLY A 164 -11.14 -14.77 2.20
CA GLY A 164 -11.36 -16.20 2.13
C GLY A 164 -10.49 -16.92 1.08
N ASP A 165 -9.78 -16.17 0.26
CA ASP A 165 -8.84 -16.72 -0.74
C ASP A 165 -7.42 -16.89 -0.15
N ASP A 166 -7.19 -16.48 1.10
CA ASP A 166 -5.90 -16.61 1.81
C ASP A 166 -6.05 -17.56 3.01
N ALA A 167 -5.47 -18.75 2.93
CA ALA A 167 -5.54 -19.75 3.97
C ALA A 167 -5.00 -19.28 5.35
N ASN A 168 -3.98 -18.41 5.36
CA ASN A 168 -3.48 -17.84 6.62
C ASN A 168 -4.48 -16.84 7.22
N VAL A 169 -5.22 -16.13 6.38
CA VAL A 169 -6.26 -15.19 6.81
C VAL A 169 -7.48 -15.95 7.33
N LEU A 170 -7.89 -17.02 6.67
CA LEU A 170 -8.94 -17.93 7.17
C LEU A 170 -8.58 -18.52 8.54
N TRP A 171 -7.33 -18.95 8.70
CA TRP A 171 -6.84 -19.42 9.99
C TRP A 171 -6.94 -18.33 11.08
N MET A 172 -6.66 -17.06 10.74
CA MET A 172 -6.82 -15.94 11.66
C MET A 172 -8.30 -15.71 12.00
N GLY A 173 -9.19 -15.80 11.03
CA GLY A 173 -10.64 -15.70 11.23
C GLY A 173 -11.16 -16.74 12.22
N ALA A 174 -10.68 -17.97 12.14
CA ALA A 174 -11.02 -19.05 13.05
C ALA A 174 -10.56 -18.81 14.51
N GLN A 175 -9.71 -17.81 14.77
CA GLN A 175 -9.35 -17.42 16.15
C GLN A 175 -10.37 -16.46 16.80
N ALA A 176 -11.38 -16.02 16.06
CA ALA A 176 -12.43 -15.15 16.59
C ALA A 176 -13.51 -15.97 17.32
N THR A 177 -14.02 -15.41 18.41
CA THR A 177 -15.26 -15.87 19.06
C THR A 177 -16.50 -15.14 18.52
N SER A 178 -16.29 -14.11 17.70
CA SER A 178 -17.29 -13.27 17.06
C SER A 178 -17.72 -13.83 15.69
N ARG A 179 -18.72 -13.19 15.07
CA ARG A 179 -19.17 -13.55 13.72
C ARG A 179 -18.04 -13.32 12.70
N THR A 180 -17.93 -14.26 11.76
CA THR A 180 -16.99 -14.16 10.64
C THR A 180 -17.76 -13.92 9.34
N LYS A 181 -17.26 -13.03 8.49
CA LYS A 181 -17.70 -12.83 7.13
C LYS A 181 -16.50 -12.92 6.19
N THR A 182 -16.62 -13.70 5.13
CA THR A 182 -15.54 -13.90 4.15
C THR A 182 -15.74 -13.05 2.91
N PHE A 183 -14.62 -12.62 2.29
CA PHE A 183 -14.63 -11.91 1.00
C PHE A 183 -13.52 -12.40 0.08
N GLY A 184 -13.74 -12.33 -1.23
CA GLY A 184 -12.75 -12.74 -2.23
C GLY A 184 -13.39 -13.15 -3.56
N PHE A 185 -12.66 -13.98 -4.31
CA PHE A 185 -13.10 -14.48 -5.63
C PHE A 185 -13.62 -15.92 -5.54
N ALA A 186 -13.14 -16.72 -4.60
CA ALA A 186 -13.58 -18.10 -4.43
C ALA A 186 -15.09 -18.18 -4.17
N GLU A 187 -15.74 -19.23 -4.68
CA GLU A 187 -17.20 -19.41 -4.60
C GLU A 187 -17.73 -19.50 -3.17
N ALA A 188 -16.90 -19.94 -2.25
CA ALA A 188 -17.27 -20.11 -0.84
C ALA A 188 -17.34 -18.78 -0.06
N ASN A 189 -16.96 -17.65 -0.67
CA ASN A 189 -16.99 -16.36 0.02
C ASN A 189 -18.41 -15.80 0.14
N ASP A 190 -18.70 -15.19 1.31
CA ASP A 190 -19.99 -14.51 1.55
C ASP A 190 -20.16 -13.27 0.66
N VAL A 191 -19.08 -12.55 0.43
CA VAL A 191 -19.03 -11.39 -0.47
C VAL A 191 -18.03 -11.68 -1.58
N ARG A 192 -18.54 -12.15 -2.70
CA ARG A 192 -17.73 -12.67 -3.80
C ARG A 192 -17.68 -11.72 -4.99
N ALA A 193 -16.50 -11.55 -5.56
CA ALA A 193 -16.30 -10.95 -6.88
C ALA A 193 -16.10 -12.02 -7.96
N SER A 194 -16.58 -11.76 -9.17
CA SER A 194 -16.26 -12.54 -10.37
C SER A 194 -16.21 -11.63 -11.60
N ASP A 195 -15.79 -12.18 -12.74
CA ASP A 195 -15.82 -11.51 -14.05
C ASP A 195 -15.12 -10.14 -14.04
N ALA A 196 -13.96 -10.08 -13.40
CA ALA A 196 -13.16 -8.87 -13.32
C ALA A 196 -12.62 -8.49 -14.70
N ALA A 197 -12.91 -7.27 -15.15
CA ALA A 197 -12.45 -6.75 -16.44
C ALA A 197 -11.87 -5.35 -16.25
N LEU A 198 -10.65 -5.15 -16.75
CA LEU A 198 -9.98 -3.86 -16.74
C LEU A 198 -10.67 -2.90 -17.73
N ASP A 199 -10.95 -1.69 -17.28
CA ASP A 199 -11.47 -0.57 -18.08
C ASP A 199 -10.44 0.57 -18.04
N TRP A 200 -9.36 0.39 -18.83
CA TRP A 200 -8.24 1.33 -18.85
C TRP A 200 -8.60 2.66 -19.50
N PRO A 201 -8.19 3.80 -18.93
CA PRO A 201 -7.52 4.01 -17.65
C PRO A 201 -8.49 4.26 -16.48
N HIS A 202 -9.77 3.97 -16.65
CA HIS A 202 -10.87 4.43 -15.81
C HIS A 202 -11.09 3.58 -14.55
N GLY A 203 -10.64 2.31 -14.56
CA GLY A 203 -10.76 1.44 -13.41
C GLY A 203 -10.95 -0.03 -13.74
N THR A 204 -11.74 -0.72 -12.91
CA THR A 204 -12.08 -2.14 -13.08
C THR A 204 -13.58 -2.33 -12.88
N ARG A 205 -14.20 -3.17 -13.70
CA ARG A 205 -15.57 -3.64 -13.57
C ARG A 205 -15.56 -5.10 -13.13
N PHE A 206 -16.49 -5.49 -12.26
CA PHE A 206 -16.65 -6.87 -11.82
C PHE A 206 -18.12 -7.15 -11.46
N THR A 207 -18.46 -8.43 -11.34
CA THR A 207 -19.74 -8.90 -10.80
C THR A 207 -19.60 -9.15 -9.31
N LEU A 208 -20.43 -8.50 -8.50
CA LEU A 208 -20.54 -8.74 -7.06
C LEU A 208 -21.66 -9.76 -6.81
N HIS A 209 -21.37 -10.78 -6.00
CA HIS A 209 -22.33 -11.75 -5.52
C HIS A 209 -22.43 -11.64 -3.99
N ILE A 210 -23.63 -11.46 -3.48
CA ILE A 210 -23.89 -11.34 -2.05
C ILE A 210 -25.36 -11.68 -1.73
N ASP A 211 -25.59 -12.49 -0.72
CA ASP A 211 -26.91 -12.89 -0.24
C ASP A 211 -27.86 -13.34 -1.39
N GLY A 212 -27.34 -14.13 -2.34
CA GLY A 212 -28.05 -14.61 -3.52
C GLY A 212 -28.29 -13.57 -4.62
N ARG A 213 -27.89 -12.32 -4.42
CA ARG A 213 -28.03 -11.24 -5.40
C ARG A 213 -26.76 -11.10 -6.22
N ARG A 214 -26.92 -10.56 -7.42
CA ARG A 214 -25.81 -10.21 -8.33
C ARG A 214 -25.96 -8.76 -8.78
N CYS A 215 -24.87 -8.00 -8.78
CA CYS A 215 -24.84 -6.67 -9.38
C CYS A 215 -23.49 -6.37 -10.00
N SER A 216 -23.51 -5.55 -11.07
CA SER A 216 -22.27 -5.05 -11.68
C SER A 216 -21.75 -3.88 -10.86
N VAL A 217 -20.47 -3.94 -10.52
CA VAL A 217 -19.77 -2.88 -9.78
C VAL A 217 -18.63 -2.34 -10.64
N ARG A 218 -18.52 -1.01 -10.72
CA ARG A 218 -17.40 -0.34 -11.37
C ARG A 218 -16.69 0.53 -10.35
N VAL A 219 -15.36 0.42 -10.30
CA VAL A 219 -14.50 1.20 -9.39
C VAL A 219 -13.34 1.80 -10.16
N ARG A 220 -12.80 2.91 -9.69
CA ARG A 220 -11.68 3.61 -10.33
C ARG A 220 -10.32 3.02 -9.97
N LEU A 221 -10.29 1.86 -9.35
CA LEU A 221 -9.09 1.10 -8.99
C LEU A 221 -8.77 0.11 -10.11
N LEU A 222 -7.48 -0.05 -10.45
CA LEU A 222 -7.05 -0.87 -11.58
C LEU A 222 -6.58 -2.26 -11.12
N GLY A 223 -7.12 -3.28 -11.78
CA GLY A 223 -6.70 -4.67 -11.64
C GLY A 223 -7.41 -5.46 -10.54
N GLU A 224 -7.38 -6.78 -10.69
CA GLU A 224 -8.10 -7.74 -9.86
C GLU A 224 -7.74 -7.63 -8.38
N THR A 225 -6.45 -7.45 -8.05
CA THR A 225 -6.01 -7.31 -6.66
C THR A 225 -6.56 -6.08 -5.95
N MET A 226 -7.02 -5.07 -6.70
CA MET A 226 -7.66 -3.89 -6.13
C MET A 226 -9.16 -4.08 -5.87
N ILE A 227 -9.74 -5.19 -6.29
CA ILE A 227 -11.13 -5.56 -5.98
C ILE A 227 -11.25 -6.05 -4.54
N TYR A 228 -10.27 -6.79 -4.01
CA TYR A 228 -10.27 -7.26 -2.61
C TYR A 228 -10.56 -6.15 -1.58
N PRO A 229 -9.90 -4.98 -1.62
CA PRO A 229 -10.26 -3.84 -0.78
C PRO A 229 -11.71 -3.38 -0.89
N VAL A 230 -12.29 -3.48 -2.08
CA VAL A 230 -13.66 -3.03 -2.38
C VAL A 230 -14.67 -3.99 -1.77
N VAL A 231 -14.52 -5.30 -2.02
CA VAL A 231 -15.44 -6.31 -1.46
C VAL A 231 -15.33 -6.42 0.06
N ALA A 232 -14.13 -6.22 0.63
CA ALA A 232 -13.95 -6.11 2.07
C ALA A 232 -14.71 -4.91 2.64
N ALA A 233 -14.64 -3.74 1.98
CA ALA A 233 -15.35 -2.54 2.41
C ALA A 233 -16.87 -2.69 2.29
N ILE A 234 -17.36 -3.38 1.26
CA ILE A 234 -18.78 -3.73 1.10
C ILE A 234 -19.21 -4.62 2.27
N ALA A 235 -18.44 -5.67 2.58
CA ALA A 235 -18.74 -6.57 3.70
C ALA A 235 -18.89 -5.81 5.03
N VAL A 236 -17.97 -4.87 5.31
CA VAL A 236 -18.03 -4.02 6.50
C VAL A 236 -19.27 -3.12 6.48
N ALA A 237 -19.51 -2.41 5.39
CA ALA A 237 -20.58 -1.41 5.32
C ALA A 237 -21.98 -2.05 5.47
N LEU A 238 -22.19 -3.20 4.85
CA LEU A 238 -23.45 -3.96 5.01
C LEU A 238 -23.63 -4.51 6.43
N ALA A 239 -22.54 -4.94 7.06
CA ALA A 239 -22.58 -5.35 8.45
C ALA A 239 -22.91 -4.20 9.42
N GLU A 240 -22.58 -2.97 9.05
CA GLU A 240 -22.97 -1.76 9.78
C GLU A 240 -24.36 -1.23 9.37
N GLY A 241 -25.12 -1.99 8.58
CA GLY A 241 -26.52 -1.72 8.23
C GLY A 241 -26.72 -0.71 7.10
N LEU A 242 -25.71 -0.49 6.26
CA LEU A 242 -25.84 0.42 5.10
C LEU A 242 -26.42 -0.33 3.89
N GLU A 243 -27.16 0.40 3.06
CA GLU A 243 -27.76 -0.16 1.85
C GLU A 243 -26.73 -0.40 0.74
N LEU A 244 -26.79 -1.57 0.08
CA LEU A 244 -25.82 -2.00 -0.94
C LEU A 244 -25.71 -0.98 -2.08
N ALA A 245 -26.83 -0.47 -2.58
CA ALA A 245 -26.81 0.48 -3.71
C ALA A 245 -26.05 1.77 -3.37
N GLU A 246 -26.23 2.29 -2.16
CA GLU A 246 -25.51 3.46 -1.68
C GLU A 246 -24.02 3.19 -1.51
N VAL A 247 -23.66 2.05 -0.93
CA VAL A 247 -22.26 1.62 -0.74
C VAL A 247 -21.54 1.49 -2.08
N VAL A 248 -22.17 0.84 -3.06
CA VAL A 248 -21.60 0.67 -4.42
C VAL A 248 -21.43 2.03 -5.12
N ALA A 249 -22.43 2.91 -5.03
CA ALA A 249 -22.35 4.24 -5.62
C ALA A 249 -21.19 5.06 -5.03
N ARG A 250 -20.99 5.01 -3.70
CA ARG A 250 -19.87 5.68 -3.02
C ARG A 250 -18.52 5.10 -3.46
N LEU A 251 -18.39 3.77 -3.50
CA LEU A 251 -17.15 3.09 -3.90
C LEU A 251 -16.79 3.35 -5.38
N GLY A 252 -17.78 3.57 -6.24
CA GLY A 252 -17.55 4.01 -7.61
C GLY A 252 -16.84 5.38 -7.71
N GLN A 253 -16.91 6.20 -6.66
CA GLN A 253 -16.23 7.49 -6.59
C GLN A 253 -14.87 7.43 -5.87
N LEU A 254 -14.46 6.25 -5.36
CA LEU A 254 -13.18 6.10 -4.66
C LEU A 254 -12.03 6.40 -5.64
N PRO A 255 -11.22 7.45 -5.40
CA PRO A 255 -10.09 7.76 -6.27
C PRO A 255 -8.99 6.72 -6.10
N PRO A 256 -8.15 6.50 -7.12
CA PRO A 256 -6.99 5.63 -7.05
C PRO A 256 -6.16 5.90 -5.79
N THR A 257 -5.60 4.86 -5.22
CA THR A 257 -4.69 5.00 -4.08
C THR A 257 -3.33 5.45 -4.59
N PRO A 258 -2.80 6.61 -4.17
CA PRO A 258 -1.55 7.13 -4.69
C PRO A 258 -0.40 6.10 -4.63
N GLY A 259 0.28 5.90 -5.76
CA GLY A 259 1.39 4.97 -5.91
C GLY A 259 1.02 3.49 -5.75
N ARG A 260 -0.26 3.13 -6.05
CA ARG A 260 -0.74 1.74 -6.07
C ARG A 260 -1.60 1.50 -7.28
N LEU A 261 -0.98 1.04 -8.36
CA LEU A 261 -1.58 0.90 -9.69
C LEU A 261 -2.36 2.16 -10.09
N GLU A 262 -1.80 3.32 -9.76
CA GLU A 262 -2.40 4.63 -10.02
C GLU A 262 -2.12 5.06 -11.47
N PRO A 263 -3.15 5.23 -12.32
CA PRO A 263 -2.94 5.72 -13.69
C PRO A 263 -2.72 7.24 -13.66
N VAL A 264 -1.68 7.69 -14.36
CA VAL A 264 -1.33 9.12 -14.49
C VAL A 264 -1.02 9.41 -15.96
N ALA A 265 -1.81 10.30 -16.56
CA ALA A 265 -1.55 10.77 -17.93
C ALA A 265 -0.32 11.67 -17.97
N LEU A 266 0.50 11.54 -19.01
CA LEU A 266 1.63 12.41 -19.29
C LEU A 266 1.28 13.40 -20.43
N PRO A 267 1.94 14.58 -20.46
CA PRO A 267 1.65 15.62 -21.47
C PRO A 267 1.81 15.15 -22.91
N ASP A 268 2.71 14.21 -23.17
CA ASP A 268 3.08 13.69 -24.52
C ASP A 268 2.16 12.55 -24.98
N GLY A 269 1.09 12.24 -24.23
CA GLY A 269 0.11 11.19 -24.57
C GLY A 269 0.55 9.79 -24.15
N ALA A 270 1.64 9.62 -23.42
CA ALA A 270 1.98 8.40 -22.72
C ALA A 270 1.26 8.31 -21.35
N TRP A 271 1.30 7.15 -20.72
CA TRP A 271 0.70 6.93 -19.39
C TRP A 271 1.71 6.32 -18.44
N MET A 272 1.68 6.77 -17.18
CA MET A 272 2.34 6.10 -16.07
C MET A 272 1.33 5.27 -15.29
N LEU A 273 1.63 4.00 -15.06
CA LEU A 273 0.96 3.15 -14.08
C LEU A 273 1.85 3.12 -12.83
N ARG A 274 1.53 3.97 -11.86
CA ARG A 274 2.34 4.13 -10.65
C ARG A 274 2.03 3.04 -9.64
N ASP A 275 3.03 2.25 -9.29
CA ASP A 275 3.00 1.27 -8.21
C ASP A 275 4.27 1.38 -7.33
N ASP A 276 4.71 2.61 -7.10
CA ASP A 276 6.01 3.01 -6.55
C ASP A 276 6.02 3.25 -5.03
N PHE A 277 4.91 2.95 -4.35
CA PHE A 277 4.84 3.13 -2.89
C PHE A 277 5.41 1.94 -2.11
N LYS A 278 5.23 0.71 -2.60
CA LYS A 278 5.77 -0.52 -2.01
C LYS A 278 6.22 -1.50 -3.09
N SER A 279 7.26 -2.27 -2.80
CA SER A 279 7.83 -3.27 -3.70
C SER A 279 8.08 -4.60 -2.98
N GLY A 280 7.07 -5.11 -2.25
CA GLY A 280 7.09 -6.48 -1.74
C GLY A 280 7.04 -7.50 -2.88
N VAL A 281 7.69 -8.65 -2.69
CA VAL A 281 7.86 -9.66 -3.76
C VAL A 281 6.53 -10.08 -4.37
N GLU A 282 5.51 -10.28 -3.54
CA GLU A 282 4.18 -10.73 -3.96
C GLU A 282 3.39 -9.70 -4.78
N THR A 283 3.90 -8.47 -4.88
CA THR A 283 3.20 -7.38 -5.59
C THR A 283 3.72 -7.14 -7.00
N PHE A 284 4.77 -7.85 -7.46
CA PHE A 284 5.33 -7.67 -8.79
C PHE A 284 4.49 -8.33 -9.88
N ASP A 285 4.17 -9.62 -9.71
CA ASP A 285 3.35 -10.36 -10.69
C ASP A 285 1.97 -9.74 -10.91
N PRO A 286 1.21 -9.34 -9.86
CA PRO A 286 -0.05 -8.63 -10.05
C PRO A 286 0.07 -7.30 -10.82
N ALA A 287 1.14 -6.54 -10.57
CA ALA A 287 1.33 -5.28 -11.29
C ALA A 287 1.66 -5.51 -12.77
N LEU A 288 2.47 -6.51 -13.10
CA LEU A 288 2.76 -6.92 -14.47
C LEU A 288 1.53 -7.47 -15.18
N ALA A 289 0.71 -8.26 -14.48
CA ALA A 289 -0.55 -8.77 -15.04
C ALA A 289 -1.54 -7.65 -15.41
N VAL A 290 -1.56 -6.55 -14.67
CA VAL A 290 -2.33 -5.35 -15.04
C VAL A 290 -1.74 -4.69 -16.28
N LEU A 291 -0.41 -4.52 -16.34
CA LEU A 291 0.27 -3.93 -17.50
C LEU A 291 -0.03 -4.70 -18.79
N GLU A 292 -0.02 -6.04 -18.72
CA GLU A 292 -0.32 -6.92 -19.88
C GLU A 292 -1.72 -6.73 -20.46
N GLN A 293 -2.70 -6.40 -19.60
CA GLN A 293 -4.09 -6.17 -20.01
C GLN A 293 -4.32 -4.77 -20.62
N ILE A 294 -3.38 -3.84 -20.44
CA ILE A 294 -3.51 -2.47 -20.93
C ILE A 294 -3.21 -2.42 -22.44
N PRO A 295 -4.11 -1.87 -23.26
CA PRO A 295 -3.79 -1.57 -24.66
C PRO A 295 -2.73 -0.46 -24.72
N ALA A 296 -1.56 -0.77 -25.29
CA ALA A 296 -0.43 0.15 -25.37
C ALA A 296 0.32 -0.04 -26.70
N GLN A 297 0.93 1.03 -27.21
CA GLN A 297 1.87 0.97 -28.34
C GLN A 297 3.12 0.19 -27.93
N ARG A 298 3.69 0.55 -26.79
CA ARG A 298 4.78 -0.16 -26.13
C ARG A 298 4.55 -0.19 -24.61
N ARG A 299 4.87 -1.31 -24.01
CA ARG A 299 4.88 -1.50 -22.55
C ARG A 299 6.28 -1.31 -22.00
N TRP A 300 6.41 -0.31 -21.18
CA TRP A 300 7.64 -0.03 -20.43
C TRP A 300 7.51 -0.52 -19.00
N VAL A 301 8.61 -1.05 -18.47
CA VAL A 301 8.73 -1.32 -17.04
C VAL A 301 9.91 -0.54 -16.48
N VAL A 302 9.69 0.18 -15.39
CA VAL A 302 10.73 0.88 -14.63
C VAL A 302 10.76 0.28 -13.23
N PHE A 303 11.76 -0.56 -12.95
CA PHE A 303 11.88 -1.20 -11.65
C PHE A 303 13.08 -0.69 -10.86
N GLY A 304 12.80 -0.46 -9.57
CA GLY A 304 13.78 -0.27 -8.53
C GLY A 304 14.02 -1.54 -7.71
N ASP A 305 14.53 -1.35 -6.50
CA ASP A 305 14.84 -2.46 -5.60
C ASP A 305 13.59 -3.05 -4.92
N VAL A 306 13.65 -4.33 -4.60
CA VAL A 306 12.63 -5.06 -3.83
C VAL A 306 12.74 -4.71 -2.34
N THR A 307 11.61 -4.58 -1.66
CA THR A 307 11.57 -4.38 -0.20
C THR A 307 11.78 -5.72 0.50
N GLU A 308 12.78 -5.81 1.37
CA GLU A 308 13.09 -7.00 2.20
C GLU A 308 13.08 -8.31 1.38
N PRO A 309 13.96 -8.44 0.36
CA PRO A 309 13.97 -9.61 -0.49
C PRO A 309 14.22 -10.87 0.34
N PRO A 310 13.40 -11.93 0.20
CA PRO A 310 13.61 -13.16 0.94
C PRO A 310 14.80 -13.94 0.37
N GLY A 311 15.62 -14.52 1.25
CA GLY A 311 16.74 -15.38 0.88
C GLY A 311 17.84 -14.68 0.09
N SER A 312 18.47 -15.41 -0.82
CA SER A 312 19.49 -14.84 -1.72
C SER A 312 18.86 -13.91 -2.76
N PRO A 313 19.31 -12.66 -2.89
CA PRO A 313 18.74 -11.73 -3.87
C PRO A 313 18.86 -12.20 -5.32
N GLY A 314 19.95 -12.88 -5.68
CA GLY A 314 20.26 -13.24 -7.06
C GLY A 314 19.14 -13.99 -7.80
N PRO A 315 18.66 -15.15 -7.31
CA PRO A 315 17.58 -15.90 -7.95
C PRO A 315 16.28 -15.10 -8.02
N LEU A 316 15.93 -14.35 -6.97
CA LEU A 316 14.73 -13.53 -6.93
C LEU A 316 14.72 -12.48 -8.03
N TYR A 317 15.76 -11.67 -8.11
CA TYR A 317 15.83 -10.58 -9.10
C TYR A 317 15.87 -11.13 -10.54
N ARG A 318 16.53 -12.26 -10.79
CA ARG A 318 16.48 -12.92 -12.10
C ARG A 318 15.06 -13.41 -12.45
N ARG A 319 14.35 -14.01 -11.49
CA ARG A 319 12.96 -14.44 -11.71
C ARG A 319 12.04 -13.26 -12.04
N ILE A 320 12.12 -12.16 -11.29
CA ILE A 320 11.34 -10.95 -11.58
C ILE A 320 11.73 -10.37 -12.94
N GLY A 321 13.03 -10.33 -13.27
CA GLY A 321 13.50 -9.89 -14.58
C GLY A 321 12.95 -10.75 -15.71
N ALA A 322 12.96 -12.08 -15.54
CA ALA A 322 12.37 -13.01 -16.50
C ALA A 322 10.88 -12.74 -16.74
N ARG A 323 10.14 -12.46 -15.67
CA ARG A 323 8.71 -12.11 -15.77
C ARG A 323 8.49 -10.78 -16.51
N VAL A 324 9.38 -9.81 -16.32
CA VAL A 324 9.35 -8.55 -17.09
C VAL A 324 9.65 -8.80 -18.56
N GLY A 325 10.61 -9.67 -18.89
CA GLY A 325 10.95 -9.99 -20.27
C GLY A 325 9.80 -10.58 -21.09
N LEU A 326 8.80 -11.15 -20.42
CA LEU A 326 7.55 -11.64 -21.04
C LEU A 326 6.44 -10.60 -21.16
N ALA A 327 6.49 -9.55 -20.32
CA ALA A 327 5.40 -8.60 -20.17
C ALA A 327 5.66 -7.22 -20.82
N ALA A 328 6.91 -6.91 -21.14
CA ALA A 328 7.32 -5.56 -21.54
C ALA A 328 8.16 -5.55 -22.81
N ASP A 329 8.02 -4.47 -23.59
CA ASP A 329 8.83 -4.18 -24.77
C ASP A 329 10.12 -3.43 -24.40
N ARG A 330 10.14 -2.76 -23.25
CA ARG A 330 11.27 -1.96 -22.75
C ARG A 330 11.41 -2.12 -21.24
N PHE A 331 12.62 -2.28 -20.76
CA PHE A 331 12.92 -2.44 -19.35
C PHE A 331 14.01 -1.46 -18.89
N LEU A 332 13.65 -0.52 -18.03
CA LEU A 332 14.56 0.42 -17.40
C LEU A 332 14.74 0.07 -15.92
N ILE A 333 15.96 -0.08 -15.47
CA ILE A 333 16.28 -0.59 -14.13
C ILE A 333 17.03 0.48 -13.34
N VAL A 334 16.47 0.84 -12.19
CA VAL A 334 17.02 1.86 -11.26
C VAL A 334 17.36 1.19 -9.95
N GLY A 335 18.64 0.88 -9.70
CA GLY A 335 19.02 0.31 -8.40
C GLY A 335 20.24 -0.60 -8.42
N ALA A 336 20.57 -1.14 -7.25
CA ALA A 336 21.78 -1.90 -7.02
C ALA A 336 21.77 -3.32 -7.66
N ASN A 337 20.58 -3.86 -7.96
CA ASN A 337 20.42 -5.22 -8.49
C ASN A 337 20.16 -5.26 -10.00
N ALA A 338 20.45 -4.19 -10.72
CA ALA A 338 20.11 -4.00 -12.13
C ALA A 338 20.59 -5.13 -13.02
N GLN A 339 21.84 -5.56 -12.88
CA GLN A 339 22.40 -6.64 -13.69
C GLN A 339 21.68 -7.98 -13.53
N ARG A 340 21.15 -8.25 -12.31
CA ARG A 340 20.41 -9.49 -12.04
C ARG A 340 19.04 -9.49 -12.72
N TYR A 341 18.35 -8.36 -12.68
CA TYR A 341 17.11 -8.15 -13.44
C TYR A 341 17.35 -8.30 -14.94
N ALA A 342 18.37 -7.59 -15.47
CA ALA A 342 18.71 -7.61 -16.90
C ALA A 342 19.03 -9.02 -17.41
N THR A 343 19.80 -9.79 -16.64
CA THR A 343 20.10 -11.21 -16.97
C THR A 343 18.82 -12.03 -17.07
N GLY A 344 17.87 -11.87 -16.14
CA GLY A 344 16.60 -12.59 -16.17
C GLY A 344 15.73 -12.20 -17.35
N ALA A 345 15.60 -10.90 -17.63
CA ALA A 345 14.81 -10.39 -18.73
C ALA A 345 15.35 -10.83 -20.10
N HIS A 346 16.66 -10.76 -20.29
CA HIS A 346 17.29 -11.23 -21.51
C HIS A 346 17.10 -12.73 -21.72
N ALA A 347 17.25 -13.53 -20.66
CA ALA A 347 17.05 -14.98 -20.72
C ALA A 347 15.62 -15.39 -21.10
N SER A 348 14.63 -14.48 -20.92
CA SER A 348 13.22 -14.70 -21.30
C SER A 348 12.85 -14.07 -22.64
N GLY A 349 13.83 -13.62 -23.43
CA GLY A 349 13.63 -13.17 -24.80
C GLY A 349 13.63 -11.66 -25.02
N LEU A 350 13.73 -10.83 -23.97
CA LEU A 350 13.85 -9.39 -24.16
C LEU A 350 15.25 -9.05 -24.74
N ASP A 351 15.27 -8.35 -25.86
CA ASP A 351 16.51 -7.93 -26.50
C ASP A 351 17.36 -7.04 -25.57
N ARG A 352 18.68 -7.19 -25.62
CA ARG A 352 19.60 -6.37 -24.79
C ARG A 352 19.49 -4.89 -25.06
N SER A 353 19.21 -4.49 -26.30
CA SER A 353 18.97 -3.09 -26.68
C SER A 353 17.69 -2.49 -26.08
N ALA A 354 16.75 -3.34 -25.65
CA ALA A 354 15.52 -2.97 -24.97
C ALA A 354 15.69 -2.84 -23.44
N ILE A 355 16.87 -3.19 -22.90
CA ILE A 355 17.16 -3.14 -21.47
C ILE A 355 18.11 -1.99 -21.19
N SER A 356 17.66 -1.02 -20.39
CA SER A 356 18.43 0.15 -19.99
C SER A 356 18.78 0.12 -18.52
N VAL A 357 20.05 0.31 -18.19
CA VAL A 357 20.57 0.39 -16.81
C VAL A 357 21.28 1.75 -16.67
N PRO A 358 20.50 2.86 -16.52
CA PRO A 358 21.07 4.21 -16.50
C PRO A 358 21.84 4.53 -15.22
N GLY A 359 21.59 3.80 -14.13
CA GLY A 359 22.22 4.03 -12.84
C GLY A 359 21.24 3.89 -11.67
N ARG A 360 21.47 4.65 -10.61
CA ARG A 360 20.67 4.58 -9.36
C ARG A 360 19.86 5.85 -9.10
N LEU A 361 20.11 6.90 -9.84
CA LEU A 361 19.48 8.20 -9.66
C LEU A 361 18.19 8.32 -10.49
N VAL A 362 17.24 9.04 -9.96
CA VAL A 362 15.98 9.32 -10.65
C VAL A 362 16.21 10.16 -11.90
N SER A 363 17.13 11.13 -11.85
CA SER A 363 17.49 11.98 -13.00
C SER A 363 17.98 11.19 -14.21
N GLU A 364 18.69 10.09 -13.99
CA GLU A 364 19.18 9.21 -15.05
C GLU A 364 18.02 8.48 -15.75
N ALA A 365 17.08 7.97 -14.95
CA ALA A 365 15.87 7.33 -15.49
C ALA A 365 14.99 8.33 -16.26
N VAL A 366 14.82 9.53 -15.74
CA VAL A 366 14.06 10.61 -16.40
C VAL A 366 14.68 10.98 -17.74
N ARG A 367 16.01 11.04 -17.84
CA ARG A 367 16.71 11.35 -19.10
C ARG A 367 16.40 10.32 -20.19
N VAL A 368 16.46 9.02 -19.86
CA VAL A 368 16.13 7.95 -20.81
C VAL A 368 14.67 8.03 -21.23
N LEU A 369 13.75 8.13 -20.26
CA LEU A 369 12.33 8.18 -20.57
C LEU A 369 11.97 9.40 -21.42
N ARG A 370 12.51 10.58 -21.15
CA ARG A 370 12.28 11.78 -21.97
C ARG A 370 12.75 11.65 -23.41
N SER A 371 13.84 10.91 -23.66
CA SER A 371 14.34 10.73 -25.01
C SER A 371 13.61 9.65 -25.82
N GLU A 372 12.99 8.70 -25.14
CA GLU A 372 12.46 7.50 -25.82
C GLU A 372 10.94 7.32 -25.73
N LEU A 373 10.25 7.92 -24.71
CA LEU A 373 8.78 7.79 -24.58
C LEU A 373 8.06 8.47 -25.77
N ARG A 374 6.98 7.87 -26.16
CA ARG A 374 6.08 8.31 -27.23
C ARG A 374 4.62 8.23 -26.80
N SER A 375 3.78 8.96 -27.49
CA SER A 375 2.32 8.85 -27.31
C SER A 375 1.87 7.40 -27.50
N GLY A 376 0.96 6.96 -26.64
CA GLY A 376 0.46 5.58 -26.60
C GLY A 376 1.33 4.58 -25.84
N ASP A 377 2.50 4.97 -25.34
CA ASP A 377 3.30 4.15 -24.42
C ASP A 377 2.66 4.10 -23.03
N VAL A 378 2.80 2.94 -22.37
CA VAL A 378 2.42 2.77 -20.96
C VAL A 378 3.61 2.31 -20.13
N VAL A 379 3.87 3.00 -19.04
CA VAL A 379 5.05 2.77 -18.17
C VAL A 379 4.59 2.29 -16.80
N LEU A 380 4.82 1.04 -16.47
CA LEU A 380 4.70 0.57 -15.08
C LEU A 380 5.94 0.96 -14.30
N ILE A 381 5.77 1.76 -13.24
CA ILE A 381 6.88 2.14 -12.35
C ILE A 381 6.70 1.54 -10.95
N LYS A 382 7.71 0.77 -10.47
CA LYS A 382 7.68 0.09 -9.19
C LYS A 382 9.06 -0.01 -8.56
N GLY A 383 9.15 0.25 -7.23
CA GLY A 383 10.41 0.15 -6.52
C GLY A 383 10.28 0.40 -5.03
N HIS A 384 11.39 0.31 -4.33
CA HIS A 384 11.43 0.52 -2.89
C HIS A 384 11.09 1.98 -2.55
N HIS A 385 10.23 2.20 -1.56
CA HIS A 385 9.76 3.55 -1.18
C HIS A 385 10.88 4.54 -0.83
N TYR A 386 12.08 4.08 -0.45
CA TYR A 386 13.23 4.96 -0.25
C TYR A 386 13.82 5.53 -1.53
N GLN A 387 13.61 4.87 -2.67
CA GLN A 387 14.08 5.35 -3.98
C GLN A 387 13.25 6.52 -4.48
N ARG A 388 12.03 6.70 -3.97
CA ARG A 388 11.13 7.79 -4.33
C ARG A 388 10.92 7.92 -5.84
N LEU A 389 10.62 6.81 -6.49
CA LEU A 389 10.41 6.76 -7.94
C LEU A 389 9.22 7.61 -8.40
N GLU A 390 8.37 8.06 -7.48
CA GLU A 390 7.33 9.08 -7.76
C GLU A 390 7.90 10.35 -8.41
N ARG A 391 9.18 10.66 -8.16
CA ARG A 391 9.90 11.79 -8.78
C ARG A 391 10.04 11.64 -10.30
N VAL A 392 10.09 10.41 -10.81
CA VAL A 392 10.10 10.13 -12.27
C VAL A 392 8.82 10.68 -12.89
N THR A 393 7.67 10.28 -12.33
CA THR A 393 6.35 10.73 -12.82
C THR A 393 6.23 12.25 -12.73
N LEU A 394 6.59 12.85 -11.59
CA LEU A 394 6.55 14.31 -11.42
C LEU A 394 7.41 15.04 -12.46
N ALA A 395 8.63 14.54 -12.71
CA ALA A 395 9.51 15.14 -13.73
C ALA A 395 8.92 15.02 -15.14
N LEU A 396 8.32 13.89 -15.48
CA LEU A 396 7.67 13.70 -16.79
C LEU A 396 6.39 14.53 -16.94
N GLN A 397 5.73 14.88 -15.84
CA GLN A 397 4.61 15.83 -15.82
C GLN A 397 5.06 17.30 -15.91
N GLY A 398 6.36 17.57 -16.06
CA GLY A 398 6.89 18.94 -16.17
C GLY A 398 7.23 19.62 -14.85
N VAL A 399 7.08 18.93 -13.71
CA VAL A 399 7.49 19.47 -12.42
C VAL A 399 9.01 19.56 -12.33
N ALA A 400 9.52 20.70 -11.82
CA ALA A 400 10.95 20.88 -11.60
C ALA A 400 11.45 19.99 -10.46
N VAL A 401 12.04 18.84 -10.80
CA VAL A 401 12.63 17.89 -9.86
C VAL A 401 14.13 18.12 -9.78
N ARG A 402 14.57 18.82 -8.73
CA ARG A 402 16.01 19.08 -8.45
C ARG A 402 16.57 18.17 -7.34
N CYS A 403 15.69 17.45 -6.63
CA CYS A 403 16.08 16.47 -5.61
C CYS A 403 16.49 15.16 -6.28
N ASP A 404 17.78 14.80 -6.16
CA ASP A 404 18.36 13.64 -6.83
C ASP A 404 19.16 12.74 -5.87
N ILE A 405 18.61 12.52 -4.68
CA ILE A 405 19.20 11.57 -3.73
C ILE A 405 18.83 10.13 -4.10
N GLU A 406 19.78 9.23 -4.03
CA GLU A 406 19.56 7.80 -4.27
C GLU A 406 18.57 7.21 -3.26
N ARG A 407 18.73 7.55 -1.99
CA ARG A 407 17.94 7.01 -0.88
C ARG A 407 17.37 8.11 0.01
N CYS A 408 16.04 8.27 -0.02
CA CYS A 408 15.33 9.24 0.79
C CYS A 408 14.67 8.57 2.01
N GLU A 409 15.09 8.96 3.21
CA GLU A 409 14.49 8.48 4.46
C GLU A 409 13.30 9.31 4.95
N VAL A 410 12.92 10.38 4.23
CA VAL A 410 11.78 11.22 4.63
C VAL A 410 10.50 10.40 4.54
N LYS A 411 9.81 10.25 5.67
CA LYS A 411 8.51 9.56 5.78
C LYS A 411 7.43 10.58 6.12
N GLY A 412 6.17 10.25 5.82
CA GLY A 412 5.01 11.10 6.13
C GLY A 412 4.77 12.25 5.17
N ARG A 413 5.55 12.36 4.08
CA ARG A 413 5.36 13.32 2.99
C ARG A 413 5.58 12.66 1.65
N THR A 414 4.82 13.06 0.64
CA THR A 414 5.10 12.77 -0.77
C THR A 414 6.20 13.68 -1.30
N CYS A 415 6.82 13.33 -2.41
CA CYS A 415 7.80 14.24 -3.03
C CYS A 415 7.14 15.52 -3.52
N ALA A 416 5.91 15.49 -4.00
CA ALA A 416 5.16 16.69 -4.39
C ALA A 416 4.97 17.70 -3.24
N GLU A 417 4.91 17.25 -2.00
CA GLU A 417 4.79 18.09 -0.81
C GLU A 417 6.15 18.45 -0.18
N CYS A 418 7.25 17.92 -0.71
CA CYS A 418 8.58 18.09 -0.13
C CYS A 418 9.25 19.35 -0.68
N PRO A 419 9.66 20.33 0.15
CA PRO A 419 10.31 21.54 -0.32
C PRO A 419 11.66 21.27 -1.00
N MET A 420 12.28 20.11 -0.72
CA MET A 420 13.55 19.73 -1.35
C MET A 420 13.37 19.29 -2.81
N LEU A 421 12.15 18.99 -3.26
CA LEU A 421 11.90 18.65 -4.65
C LEU A 421 12.42 19.74 -5.59
N THR A 422 12.09 21.00 -5.31
CA THR A 422 12.43 22.16 -6.12
C THR A 422 13.71 22.84 -5.69
N ARG A 423 14.06 22.83 -4.39
CA ARG A 423 15.30 23.41 -3.86
C ARG A 423 16.55 22.64 -4.26
N GLY A 424 16.39 21.33 -4.45
CA GLY A 424 17.49 20.43 -4.72
C GLY A 424 18.04 19.77 -3.45
N TRP A 425 18.38 18.50 -3.60
CA TRP A 425 19.08 17.69 -2.60
C TRP A 425 19.79 16.55 -3.33
N SER A 426 21.09 16.45 -3.15
CA SER A 426 21.91 15.35 -3.66
C SER A 426 22.58 14.62 -2.50
N SER A 427 22.86 13.35 -2.69
CA SER A 427 23.79 12.62 -1.82
C SER A 427 25.18 13.22 -2.06
N GLN A 428 25.77 13.80 -1.04
CA GLN A 428 27.21 14.07 -1.03
C GLN A 428 27.96 12.77 -0.73
#